data_377697ea60da63dbbc24078156d6a314
#
_entry.id   377697ea60da63dbbc24078156d6a314
#
_cell.length_a   1.000
_cell.length_b   1.000
_cell.length_c   1.000
_cell.angle_alpha   90.00
_cell.angle_beta   90.00
_cell.angle_gamma   90.00
#
_symmetry.space_group_name_H-M   'P 1'
#
loop_
_entity.id
_entity.type
_entity.pdbx_description
1 polymer ?
#
loop_
_entity_poly.entity_id
_entity_poly.type
_entity_poly.pdbx_seq_one_letter_code
_entity_poly.pdbx_strand_id
1 'polypeptide(L)' 'MAKVRIAGTIVSNDEKWIYDWFDIDAFCINDLLRAITDDYELLDIEINSPGGSLFAGSEIYTKIKNHKGKKTVTIT' A
#
# COMPACT_ATOMS: atom_id res chain seq x y z
N MET A 1 -5.52 9.45 -12.30
CA MET A 1 -4.96 8.11 -12.08
C MET A 1 -4.03 8.13 -10.87
N ALA A 2 -4.20 7.17 -9.98
CA ALA A 2 -3.29 7.02 -8.86
C ALA A 2 -2.30 5.89 -9.15
N LYS A 3 -1.02 6.19 -9.04
CA LYS A 3 0.04 5.19 -9.08
C LYS A 3 0.52 4.91 -7.67
N VAL A 4 0.48 3.64 -7.28
CA VAL A 4 0.87 3.22 -5.94
C VAL A 4 1.95 2.16 -6.06
N ARG A 5 3.08 2.40 -5.41
CA ARG A 5 4.15 1.40 -5.32
C ARG A 5 4.21 0.86 -3.91
N ILE A 6 3.85 -0.41 -3.76
CA ILE A 6 3.96 -1.11 -2.48
C ILE A 6 5.31 -1.82 -2.47
N ALA A 7 6.29 -1.19 -1.84
CA ALA A 7 7.65 -1.70 -1.81
C ALA A 7 8.13 -1.86 -0.36
N GLY A 8 8.98 -2.85 -0.13
CA GLY A 8 9.52 -3.13 1.19
C GLY A 8 8.56 -3.89 2.08
N THR A 9 8.80 -3.85 3.39
CA THR A 9 8.02 -4.60 4.37
C THR A 9 6.66 -3.94 4.61
N ILE A 10 5.60 -4.72 4.67
CA ILE A 10 4.27 -4.22 5.00
C ILE A 10 4.15 -4.15 6.52
N VAL A 11 3.89 -2.96 7.04
CA VAL A 11 3.86 -2.67 8.47
C VAL A 11 2.59 -1.91 8.85
N SER A 12 2.27 -1.92 10.15
CA SER A 12 1.17 -1.10 10.68
C SER A 12 1.56 0.38 10.67
N ASN A 13 0.55 1.26 10.72
CA ASN A 13 0.79 2.69 10.82
C ASN A 13 1.64 3.05 12.05
N ASP A 14 1.43 2.33 13.16
CA ASP A 14 2.12 2.59 14.42
C ASP A 14 3.61 2.27 14.35
N GLU A 15 4.01 1.38 13.47
CA GLU A 15 5.40 0.92 13.36
C GLU A 15 6.16 1.61 12.22
N LYS A 16 5.47 2.28 11.31
CA LYS A 16 6.09 2.87 10.11
C LYS A 16 7.24 3.81 10.47
N TRP A 17 7.12 4.58 11.55
CA TRP A 17 8.13 5.53 11.97
C TRP A 17 9.47 4.88 12.31
N ILE A 18 9.44 3.64 12.81
CA ILE A 18 10.66 2.90 13.15
C ILE A 18 11.45 2.60 11.87
N TYR A 19 10.75 2.16 10.83
CA TYR A 19 11.37 1.86 9.54
C TYR A 19 11.90 3.13 8.87
N ASP A 20 11.15 4.22 8.97
CA ASP A 20 11.61 5.51 8.45
C ASP A 20 12.86 6.00 9.19
N TRP A 21 12.91 5.79 10.50
CA TRP A 21 14.07 6.16 11.30
C TRP A 21 15.34 5.44 10.86
N PHE A 22 15.24 4.16 10.54
CA PHE A 22 16.37 3.34 10.09
C PHE A 22 16.56 3.35 8.58
N ASP A 23 15.81 4.15 7.86
CA ASP A 23 15.86 4.23 6.40
C ASP A 23 15.64 2.87 5.73
N ILE A 24 14.69 2.12 6.24
CA ILE A 24 14.29 0.82 5.70
C ILE A 24 12.96 0.97 4.96
N ASP A 25 12.90 0.48 3.73
CA ASP A 25 11.68 0.54 2.93
C ASP A 25 10.55 -0.22 3.61
N ALA A 26 9.44 0.45 3.80
CA ALA A 26 8.23 -0.11 4.38
C ALA A 26 6.98 0.58 3.82
N PHE A 27 5.85 -0.10 3.88
CA PHE A 27 4.59 0.41 3.39
C PHE A 27 3.49 0.15 4.41
N CYS A 28 2.68 1.16 4.71
CA CYS A 28 1.55 1.04 5.62
C CYS A 28 0.25 1.51 4.95
N ILE A 29 -0.90 1.24 5.58
CA ILE A 29 -2.21 1.62 5.02
C ILE A 29 -2.32 3.13 4.81
N ASN A 30 -1.72 3.95 5.67
CA ASN A 30 -1.76 5.40 5.51
C ASN A 30 -1.07 5.86 4.23
N ASP A 31 -0.02 5.16 3.80
CA ASP A 31 0.64 5.47 2.53
C ASP A 31 -0.31 5.24 1.35
N LEU A 32 -1.10 4.17 1.42
CA LEU A 32 -2.10 3.87 0.40
C LEU A 32 -3.22 4.91 0.39
N LEU A 33 -3.72 5.28 1.57
CA LEU A 33 -4.80 6.25 1.69
C LEU A 33 -4.39 7.62 1.17
N ARG A 34 -3.14 8.00 1.35
CA ARG A 34 -2.62 9.27 0.83
C ARG A 34 -2.51 9.28 -0.69
N ALA A 35 -2.25 8.12 -1.28
CA ALA A 35 -2.09 8.00 -2.73
C ALA A 35 -3.43 8.00 -3.47
N ILE A 36 -4.51 7.52 -2.83
CA ILE A 36 -5.84 7.43 -3.43
C ILE A 36 -6.62 8.68 -3.06
N THR A 37 -6.87 9.56 -4.03
CA THR A 37 -7.59 10.81 -3.81
C THR A 37 -9.06 10.75 -4.20
N ASP A 38 -9.45 9.74 -4.99
CA ASP A 38 -10.81 9.56 -5.47
C ASP A 38 -11.11 8.07 -5.58
N ASP A 39 -12.23 7.62 -5.02
CA ASP A 39 -12.63 6.21 -5.02
C ASP A 39 -12.92 5.65 -6.41
N TYR A 40 -13.14 6.53 -7.39
CA TYR A 40 -13.47 6.13 -8.76
C TYR A 40 -12.33 6.29 -9.75
N GLU A 41 -11.18 6.80 -9.32
CA GLU A 41 -10.06 7.00 -10.23
C GLU A 41 -9.41 5.65 -10.63
N LEU A 42 -8.72 5.67 -11.76
CA LEU A 42 -7.92 4.52 -12.18
C LEU A 42 -6.78 4.30 -11.19
N LEU A 43 -6.66 3.08 -10.69
CA LEU A 43 -5.66 2.71 -9.69
C LEU A 43 -4.65 1.75 -10.31
N ASP A 44 -3.40 2.18 -10.40
CA ASP A 44 -2.30 1.38 -10.91
C ASP A 44 -1.37 1.04 -9.75
N ILE A 45 -1.29 -0.24 -9.41
CA ILE A 45 -0.56 -0.73 -8.25
C ILE A 45 0.60 -1.61 -8.69
N GLU A 46 1.78 -1.30 -8.21
CA GLU A 46 2.97 -2.13 -8.36
C GLU A 46 3.36 -2.68 -6.99
N ILE A 47 3.52 -4.00 -6.90
CA ILE A 47 3.87 -4.66 -5.63
C ILE A 47 5.24 -5.32 -5.77
N ASN A 48 6.15 -4.93 -4.90
CA ASN A 48 7.47 -5.54 -4.75
C ASN A 48 7.79 -5.64 -3.26
N SER A 49 7.24 -6.65 -2.60
CA SER A 49 7.34 -6.79 -1.16
C SER A 49 7.57 -8.25 -0.75
N PRO A 50 8.44 -8.49 0.24
CA PRO A 50 8.61 -9.83 0.79
C PRO A 50 7.46 -10.25 1.71
N GLY A 51 6.54 -9.32 2.01
CA GLY A 51 5.45 -9.53 2.95
C GLY A 51 5.61 -8.66 4.20
N GLY A 52 5.09 -9.13 5.32
CA GLY A 52 5.14 -8.41 6.59
C GLY A 52 3.95 -8.74 7.47
N SER A 53 3.35 -7.72 8.10
CA SER A 53 2.21 -7.90 8.98
C SER A 53 0.97 -8.41 8.22
N LEU A 54 0.38 -9.50 8.69
CA LEU A 54 -0.86 -10.03 8.12
C LEU A 54 -2.02 -9.05 8.28
N PHE A 55 -2.11 -8.40 9.42
CA PHE A 55 -3.17 -7.43 9.68
C PHE A 55 -3.04 -6.20 8.78
N ALA A 56 -1.84 -5.65 8.68
CA ALA A 56 -1.59 -4.50 7.82
C ALA A 56 -1.83 -4.85 6.34
N GLY A 57 -1.37 -6.03 5.92
CA GLY A 57 -1.60 -6.51 4.57
C GLY A 57 -3.08 -6.71 4.26
N SER A 58 -3.83 -7.21 5.22
CA SER A 58 -5.28 -7.40 5.08
C SER A 58 -6.02 -6.08 4.93
N GLU A 59 -5.62 -5.05 5.68
CA GLU A 59 -6.20 -3.70 5.55
C GLU A 59 -5.94 -3.13 4.16
N ILE A 60 -4.71 -3.24 3.68
CA ILE A 60 -4.32 -2.76 2.34
C ILE A 60 -5.12 -3.50 1.26
N TYR A 61 -5.19 -4.82 1.36
CA TYR A 61 -5.95 -5.65 0.43
C TYR A 61 -7.42 -5.24 0.37
N THR A 62 -8.04 -5.06 1.54
CA THR A 62 -9.45 -4.67 1.63
C THR A 62 -9.69 -3.30 0.99
N LYS A 63 -8.80 -2.34 1.22
CA LYS A 63 -8.92 -1.02 0.63
C LYS A 63 -8.85 -1.08 -0.89
N ILE A 64 -7.90 -1.86 -1.43
CA ILE A 64 -7.76 -2.04 -2.88
C ILE A 64 -8.99 -2.75 -3.46
N LYS A 65 -9.45 -3.81 -2.81
CA LYS A 65 -10.60 -4.59 -3.26
C LYS A 65 -11.86 -3.74 -3.33
N ASN A 66 -12.04 -2.85 -2.36
CA ASN A 66 -13.23 -1.99 -2.29
C ASN A 66 -13.14 -0.73 -3.15
N HIS A 67 -11.99 -0.49 -3.77
CA HIS A 67 -11.85 0.64 -4.69
C HIS A 67 -12.79 0.45 -5.90
N LYS A 68 -13.57 1.47 -6.20
CA LYS A 68 -14.64 1.39 -7.22
C LYS A 68 -14.13 1.62 -8.63
N GLY A 69 -13.05 2.35 -8.79
CA GLY A 69 -12.44 2.59 -10.09
C GLY A 69 -11.73 1.34 -10.63
N LYS A 70 -11.31 1.43 -11.88
CA LYS A 70 -10.56 0.35 -12.52
C LYS A 70 -9.20 0.17 -11.84
N LYS A 71 -8.79 -1.08 -11.66
CA LYS A 71 -7.54 -1.42 -10.97
C LYS A 71 -6.64 -2.25 -11.87
N THR A 72 -5.35 -1.92 -11.84
CA THR A 72 -4.30 -2.71 -12.47
C THR A 72 -3.27 -3.06 -11.41
N VAL A 73 -2.92 -4.33 -11.28
CA VAL A 73 -1.94 -4.79 -10.28
C VAL A 73 -0.82 -5.52 -10.99
N THR A 74 0.41 -5.08 -10.74
CA THR A 74 1.63 -5.70 -11.26
C THR A 74 2.47 -6.16 -10.09
N ILE A 75 2.86 -7.44 -10.09
CA ILE A 75 3.71 -8.02 -9.06
C ILE A 75 5.09 -8.27 -9.66
N THR A 76 6.11 -7.74 -9.03
CA THR A 76 7.50 -7.87 -9.51
C THR A 76 8.38 -8.64 -8.53
#